data_62080499f69c5b09a18044dfffff7a97
#
_entry.id   62080499f69c5b09a18044dfffff7a97
#
_cell.length_a   1.000
_cell.length_b   1.000
_cell.length_c   1.000
_cell.angle_alpha   90.00
_cell.angle_beta   90.00
_cell.angle_gamma   90.00
#
_symmetry.space_group_name_H-M   'P 1'
#
loop_
_entity.id
_entity.type
_entity.pdbx_description
1 polymer ?
#
loop_
_entity_poly.entity_id
_entity_poly.type
_entity_poly.pdbx_seq_one_letter_code
_entity_poly.pdbx_strand_id
1 'polypeptide(L)'
;MDKLNIKNRLAKNKVLLLAVCLLAAFTAIPLFAILGEVLMRGYDQLSWSFFTEPTPTAYKAMKAIEAGEPIPGGIANGIVGTKLMLGMAAIVAIPTGILCGAFLAENPKNRFAQTVSYLTDLLQGTPSVIIGIVVYIWVVVPMKGYSAIAGSVALFIMMLPLIIRSTEETLKILPASLKEAGLALGGNRARVMLKIQLPAAFGGIFTGVLLAISRVIGETAPLMFTALGCSFIRFSIDKPISAVPLLIWEFFNDPNLQELIWGASLFLLLFVLTLNLTAKYLAKKWNQ
;
A
#
# COMPACT_ATOMS: atom_id res chain seq x y z
N MET A 1 10.61 -5.42 55.34
CA MET A 1 10.52 -5.85 53.95
C MET A 1 11.29 -4.84 53.09
N ASP A 2 12.26 -5.09 52.74
CA ASP A 2 13.51 -5.35 52.10
C ASP A 2 13.88 -4.32 51.04
N LYS A 3 14.66 -3.31 51.51
CA LYS A 3 15.40 -2.38 50.59
C LYS A 3 16.35 -3.17 49.62
N LEU A 4 16.82 -4.35 50.04
CA LEU A 4 17.63 -5.25 49.21
C LEU A 4 16.81 -5.86 48.06
N ASN A 5 15.55 -6.17 48.28
CA ASN A 5 14.66 -6.73 47.23
C ASN A 5 14.31 -5.67 46.15
N ILE A 6 14.18 -4.43 46.56
CA ILE A 6 13.90 -3.30 45.61
C ILE A 6 15.12 -3.01 44.74
N LYS A 7 16.33 -2.99 45.29
CA LYS A 7 17.58 -2.79 44.54
C LYS A 7 17.80 -3.89 43.51
N ASN A 8 17.56 -5.14 43.86
CA ASN A 8 17.70 -6.28 42.94
C ASN A 8 16.62 -6.26 41.86
N ARG A 9 15.40 -5.85 42.16
CA ARG A 9 14.32 -5.67 41.18
C ARG A 9 14.63 -4.53 40.21
N LEU A 10 15.16 -3.40 40.71
CA LEU A 10 15.59 -2.27 39.90
C LEU A 10 16.78 -2.63 39.00
N ALA A 11 17.74 -3.41 39.52
CA ALA A 11 18.86 -3.89 38.71
C ALA A 11 18.41 -4.84 37.59
N LYS A 12 17.55 -5.81 37.90
CA LYS A 12 16.93 -6.70 36.91
C LYS A 12 16.14 -5.93 35.84
N ASN A 13 15.38 -4.90 36.26
CA ASN A 13 14.62 -4.07 35.32
C ASN A 13 15.53 -3.26 34.39
N LYS A 14 16.65 -2.73 34.91
CA LYS A 14 17.66 -2.02 34.08
C LYS A 14 18.33 -2.99 33.08
N VAL A 15 18.68 -4.22 33.50
CA VAL A 15 19.26 -5.23 32.63
C VAL A 15 18.24 -5.64 31.55
N LEU A 16 16.98 -5.85 31.91
CA LEU A 16 15.93 -6.17 30.95
C LEU A 16 15.71 -5.03 29.94
N LEU A 17 15.67 -3.79 30.43
CA LEU A 17 15.55 -2.61 29.57
C LEU A 17 16.72 -2.52 28.58
N LEU A 18 17.96 -2.71 29.09
CA LEU A 18 19.15 -2.73 28.24
C LEU A 18 19.07 -3.83 27.17
N ALA A 19 18.65 -5.05 27.55
CA ALA A 19 18.48 -6.16 26.64
C ALA A 19 17.45 -5.85 25.55
N VAL A 20 16.30 -5.26 25.92
CA VAL A 20 15.25 -4.85 24.98
C VAL A 20 15.76 -3.75 24.03
N CYS A 21 16.50 -2.76 24.54
CA CYS A 21 17.10 -1.71 23.70
C CYS A 21 18.15 -2.28 22.74
N LEU A 22 18.99 -3.21 23.19
CA LEU A 22 19.98 -3.88 22.34
C LEU A 22 19.30 -4.72 21.24
N LEU A 23 18.26 -5.47 21.57
CA LEU A 23 17.49 -6.23 20.58
C LEU A 23 16.81 -5.31 19.57
N ALA A 24 16.21 -4.21 20.03
CA ALA A 24 15.61 -3.20 19.14
C ALA A 24 16.66 -2.57 18.22
N ALA A 25 17.82 -2.21 18.74
CA ALA A 25 18.92 -1.69 17.94
C ALA A 25 19.41 -2.73 16.91
N PHE A 26 19.59 -3.97 17.34
CA PHE A 26 20.01 -5.07 16.46
C PHE A 26 19.01 -5.31 15.31
N THR A 27 17.71 -5.27 15.56
CA THR A 27 16.70 -5.40 14.50
C THR A 27 16.62 -4.17 13.57
N ALA A 28 17.03 -2.99 14.05
CA ALA A 28 17.04 -1.77 13.25
C ALA A 28 18.27 -1.67 12.31
N ILE A 29 19.39 -2.32 12.64
CA ILE A 29 20.63 -2.26 11.83
C ILE A 29 20.41 -2.69 10.37
N PRO A 30 19.81 -3.85 10.05
CA PRO A 30 19.58 -4.25 8.67
C PRO A 30 18.69 -3.28 7.91
N LEU A 31 17.68 -2.72 8.58
CA LEU A 31 16.80 -1.72 7.98
C LEU A 31 17.57 -0.46 7.56
N PHE A 32 18.38 0.09 8.47
CA PHE A 32 19.19 1.28 8.16
C PHE A 32 20.28 0.99 7.13
N ALA A 33 20.86 -0.22 7.12
CA ALA A 33 21.82 -0.63 6.11
C ALA A 33 21.17 -0.66 4.70
N ILE A 34 20.00 -1.29 4.57
CA ILE A 34 19.26 -1.33 3.29
C ILE A 34 18.86 0.08 2.85
N LEU A 35 18.32 0.89 3.75
CA LEU A 35 17.93 2.27 3.42
C LEU A 35 19.13 3.11 2.99
N GLY A 36 20.29 2.95 3.67
CA GLY A 36 21.54 3.62 3.31
C GLY A 36 22.01 3.23 1.90
N GLU A 37 22.02 1.94 1.59
CA GLU A 37 22.40 1.43 0.28
C GLU A 37 21.47 1.94 -0.84
N VAL A 38 20.15 1.89 -0.62
CA VAL A 38 19.14 2.42 -1.55
C VAL A 38 19.33 3.91 -1.78
N LEU A 39 19.61 4.69 -0.74
CA LEU A 39 19.86 6.13 -0.86
C LEU A 39 21.15 6.42 -1.62
N MET A 40 22.25 5.75 -1.28
CA MET A 40 23.57 6.00 -1.88
C MET A 40 23.61 5.62 -3.36
N ARG A 41 23.20 4.40 -3.69
CA ARG A 41 23.23 3.90 -5.08
C ARG A 41 22.07 4.42 -5.92
N GLY A 42 20.90 4.63 -5.30
CA GLY A 42 19.72 5.11 -6.01
C GLY A 42 19.79 6.58 -6.42
N TYR A 43 20.50 7.42 -5.64
CA TYR A 43 20.61 8.84 -5.95
C TYR A 43 21.31 9.11 -7.29
N ASP A 44 22.36 8.37 -7.60
CA ASP A 44 23.13 8.51 -8.85
C ASP A 44 22.32 8.14 -10.09
N GLN A 45 21.24 7.35 -9.92
CA GLN A 45 20.36 6.92 -11.01
C GLN A 45 19.24 7.92 -11.31
N LEU A 46 18.95 8.87 -10.40
CA LEU A 46 17.83 9.81 -10.54
C LEU A 46 18.15 10.90 -11.55
N SER A 47 17.95 10.61 -12.84
CA SER A 47 18.02 11.55 -13.95
C SER A 47 16.63 11.88 -14.49
N TRP A 48 16.50 12.92 -15.30
CA TRP A 48 15.20 13.21 -15.94
C TRP A 48 14.76 12.09 -16.88
N SER A 49 15.69 11.50 -17.63
CA SER A 49 15.45 10.35 -18.50
C SER A 49 14.91 9.14 -17.73
N PHE A 50 15.39 8.90 -16.50
CA PHE A 50 14.92 7.83 -15.64
C PHE A 50 13.40 7.87 -15.38
N PHE A 51 12.81 9.07 -15.31
CA PHE A 51 11.36 9.25 -15.08
C PHE A 51 10.52 9.32 -16.35
N THR A 52 11.14 9.65 -17.49
CA THR A 52 10.41 9.92 -18.74
C THR A 52 10.57 8.82 -19.79
N GLU A 53 11.64 8.05 -19.71
CA GLU A 53 11.90 6.97 -20.65
C GLU A 53 11.41 5.62 -20.12
N PRO A 54 10.98 4.72 -21.01
CA PRO A 54 10.60 3.36 -20.63
C PRO A 54 11.83 2.51 -20.31
N THR A 55 11.59 1.35 -19.73
CA THR A 55 12.63 0.35 -19.45
C THR A 55 13.42 -0.01 -20.71
N PRO A 56 14.76 0.05 -20.68
CA PRO A 56 15.60 -0.32 -21.81
C PRO A 56 15.49 -1.80 -22.11
N THR A 57 15.71 -2.19 -23.36
CA THR A 57 15.89 -3.60 -23.69
C THR A 57 17.23 -4.10 -23.16
N ALA A 58 17.29 -5.39 -22.80
CA ALA A 58 18.54 -6.03 -22.30
C ALA A 58 19.73 -5.78 -23.26
N TYR A 59 19.50 -5.79 -24.57
CA TYR A 59 20.52 -5.50 -25.56
C TYR A 59 21.08 -4.07 -25.46
N LYS A 60 20.21 -3.07 -25.27
CA LYS A 60 20.67 -1.66 -25.09
C LYS A 60 21.46 -1.49 -23.80
N ALA A 61 21.01 -2.13 -22.74
CA ALA A 61 21.69 -2.10 -21.46
C ALA A 61 23.08 -2.76 -21.54
N MET A 62 23.17 -3.95 -22.15
CA MET A 62 24.42 -4.67 -22.37
C MET A 62 25.43 -3.81 -23.17
N LYS A 63 24.98 -3.18 -24.26
CA LYS A 63 25.84 -2.32 -25.07
C LYS A 63 26.36 -1.09 -24.32
N ALA A 64 25.54 -0.48 -23.45
CA ALA A 64 25.95 0.63 -22.60
C ALA A 64 26.99 0.18 -21.58
N ILE A 65 26.82 -0.98 -20.95
CA ILE A 65 27.77 -1.57 -20.01
C ILE A 65 29.11 -1.85 -20.70
N GLU A 66 29.12 -2.44 -21.89
CA GLU A 66 30.32 -2.70 -22.68
C GLU A 66 31.04 -1.40 -23.07
N ALA A 67 30.30 -0.32 -23.28
CA ALA A 67 30.88 1.00 -23.58
C ALA A 67 31.32 1.77 -22.34
N GLY A 68 31.04 1.28 -21.12
CA GLY A 68 31.29 2.00 -19.87
C GLY A 68 30.39 3.22 -19.66
N GLU A 69 29.22 3.24 -20.34
CA GLU A 69 28.24 4.32 -20.27
C GLU A 69 27.11 3.97 -19.30
N PRO A 70 26.44 4.97 -18.69
CA PRO A 70 25.24 4.74 -17.87
C PRO A 70 24.16 4.01 -18.67
N ILE A 71 23.42 3.11 -18.03
CA ILE A 71 22.33 2.37 -18.67
C ILE A 71 21.24 3.37 -19.08
N PRO A 72 20.92 3.46 -20.39
CA PRO A 72 19.90 4.38 -20.89
C PRO A 72 18.49 3.88 -20.54
N GLY A 73 17.52 4.81 -20.45
CA GLY A 73 16.13 4.49 -20.16
C GLY A 73 15.77 4.69 -18.68
N GLY A 74 14.62 4.18 -18.28
CA GLY A 74 14.11 4.42 -16.95
C GLY A 74 12.91 3.54 -16.56
N ILE A 75 11.99 4.12 -15.77
CA ILE A 75 10.85 3.42 -15.19
C ILE A 75 9.49 4.03 -15.56
N ALA A 76 9.43 4.87 -16.61
CA ALA A 76 8.20 5.57 -17.00
C ALA A 76 7.01 4.64 -17.24
N ASN A 77 7.25 3.49 -17.89
CA ASN A 77 6.24 2.44 -18.11
C ASN A 77 5.68 1.90 -16.79
N GLY A 78 6.52 1.68 -15.79
CA GLY A 78 6.09 1.27 -14.44
C GLY A 78 5.32 2.35 -13.70
N ILE A 79 5.74 3.62 -13.81
CA ILE A 79 5.03 4.76 -13.20
C ILE A 79 3.63 4.91 -13.79
N VAL A 80 3.52 4.85 -15.14
CA VAL A 80 2.23 4.96 -15.84
C VAL A 80 1.32 3.80 -15.46
N GLY A 81 1.85 2.57 -15.46
CA GLY A 81 1.03 1.41 -15.14
C GLY A 81 0.61 1.35 -13.68
N THR A 82 1.49 1.72 -12.74
CA THR A 82 1.12 1.84 -11.32
C THR A 82 -0.02 2.82 -11.14
N LYS A 83 0.07 4.02 -11.74
CA LYS A 83 -0.99 5.04 -11.66
C LYS A 83 -2.31 4.55 -12.25
N LEU A 84 -2.25 3.88 -13.41
CA LEU A 84 -3.43 3.39 -14.10
C LEU A 84 -4.13 2.29 -13.29
N MET A 85 -3.41 1.25 -12.88
CA MET A 85 -3.97 0.13 -12.12
C MET A 85 -4.48 0.57 -10.75
N LEU A 86 -3.68 1.36 -10.05
CA LEU A 86 -4.07 1.89 -8.73
C LEU A 86 -5.29 2.82 -8.83
N GLY A 87 -5.34 3.69 -9.83
CA GLY A 87 -6.48 4.59 -10.07
C GLY A 87 -7.77 3.82 -10.29
N MET A 88 -7.76 2.81 -11.16
CA MET A 88 -8.92 1.94 -11.40
C MET A 88 -9.34 1.18 -10.14
N ALA A 89 -8.38 0.63 -9.41
CA ALA A 89 -8.65 -0.07 -8.15
C ALA A 89 -9.27 0.87 -7.10
N ALA A 90 -8.71 2.07 -6.93
CA ALA A 90 -9.14 3.05 -5.93
C ALA A 90 -10.54 3.59 -6.20
N ILE A 91 -10.90 3.87 -7.46
CA ILE A 91 -12.23 4.35 -7.86
C ILE A 91 -13.33 3.40 -7.38
N VAL A 92 -13.06 2.09 -7.34
CA VAL A 92 -14.03 1.09 -6.89
C VAL A 92 -13.85 0.77 -5.40
N ALA A 93 -12.61 0.60 -4.93
CA ALA A 93 -12.30 0.21 -3.56
C ALA A 93 -12.72 1.25 -2.52
N ILE A 94 -12.51 2.53 -2.81
CA ILE A 94 -12.76 3.60 -1.83
C ILE A 94 -14.25 3.68 -1.50
N PRO A 95 -15.17 3.89 -2.47
CA PRO A 95 -16.58 4.00 -2.13
C PRO A 95 -17.15 2.70 -1.56
N THR A 96 -16.80 1.54 -2.10
CA THR A 96 -17.30 0.26 -1.61
C THR A 96 -16.78 -0.05 -0.20
N GLY A 97 -15.50 0.21 0.07
CA GLY A 97 -14.89 0.01 1.38
C GLY A 97 -15.47 0.94 2.45
N ILE A 98 -15.68 2.22 2.13
CA ILE A 98 -16.30 3.19 3.06
C ILE A 98 -17.76 2.79 3.36
N LEU A 99 -18.55 2.46 2.35
CA LEU A 99 -19.95 2.05 2.53
C LEU A 99 -20.05 0.75 3.35
N CYS A 100 -19.19 -0.23 3.08
CA CYS A 100 -19.12 -1.46 3.82
C CYS A 100 -18.70 -1.23 5.27
N GLY A 101 -17.65 -0.46 5.53
CA GLY A 101 -17.18 -0.13 6.87
C GLY A 101 -18.23 0.65 7.67
N ALA A 102 -18.94 1.59 7.03
CA ALA A 102 -20.05 2.31 7.64
C ALA A 102 -21.21 1.36 8.01
N PHE A 103 -21.53 0.40 7.15
CA PHE A 103 -22.54 -0.62 7.44
C PHE A 103 -22.15 -1.51 8.63
N LEU A 104 -20.89 -1.92 8.73
CA LEU A 104 -20.38 -2.72 9.85
C LEU A 104 -20.41 -1.93 11.17
N ALA A 105 -20.02 -0.66 11.15
CA ALA A 105 -20.05 0.21 12.32
C ALA A 105 -21.49 0.42 12.85
N GLU A 106 -22.45 0.56 11.95
CA GLU A 106 -23.85 0.80 12.31
C GLU A 106 -24.60 -0.45 12.81
N ASN A 107 -24.20 -1.64 12.36
CA ASN A 107 -24.92 -2.90 12.58
C ASN A 107 -24.07 -4.01 13.22
N PRO A 108 -23.39 -3.78 14.35
CA PRO A 108 -22.42 -4.75 14.93
C PRO A 108 -23.05 -6.06 15.39
N LYS A 109 -24.37 -6.07 15.68
CA LYS A 109 -25.12 -7.25 16.15
C LYS A 109 -25.81 -8.02 14.99
N ASN A 110 -25.76 -7.50 13.77
CA ASN A 110 -26.38 -8.14 12.61
C ASN A 110 -25.52 -9.32 12.16
N ARG A 111 -26.11 -10.50 11.97
CA ARG A 111 -25.41 -11.72 11.50
C ARG A 111 -24.72 -11.53 10.15
N PHE A 112 -25.35 -10.82 9.23
CA PHE A 112 -24.75 -10.51 7.92
C PHE A 112 -23.51 -9.60 8.08
N ALA A 113 -23.60 -8.56 8.91
CA ALA A 113 -22.46 -7.70 9.20
C ALA A 113 -21.31 -8.49 9.84
N GLN A 114 -21.59 -9.40 10.77
CA GLN A 114 -20.59 -10.27 11.37
C GLN A 114 -19.91 -11.16 10.32
N THR A 115 -20.68 -11.78 9.41
CA THR A 115 -20.11 -12.60 8.32
C THR A 115 -19.20 -11.76 7.43
N VAL A 116 -19.62 -10.57 7.00
CA VAL A 116 -18.79 -9.66 6.20
C VAL A 116 -17.54 -9.25 6.97
N SER A 117 -17.66 -8.98 8.26
CA SER A 117 -16.50 -8.67 9.13
C SER A 117 -15.49 -9.82 9.16
N TYR A 118 -15.93 -11.08 9.35
CA TYR A 118 -15.05 -12.26 9.31
C TYR A 118 -14.39 -12.44 7.93
N LEU A 119 -15.15 -12.26 6.84
CA LEU A 119 -14.57 -12.33 5.49
C LEU A 119 -13.51 -11.24 5.26
N THR A 120 -13.73 -10.04 5.79
CA THR A 120 -12.77 -8.94 5.74
C THR A 120 -11.46 -9.31 6.46
N ASP A 121 -11.56 -9.94 7.64
CA ASP A 121 -10.39 -10.40 8.40
C ASP A 121 -9.65 -11.53 7.68
N LEU A 122 -10.37 -12.48 7.10
CA LEU A 122 -9.79 -13.55 6.29
C LEU A 122 -9.02 -12.98 5.08
N LEU A 123 -9.59 -12.03 4.36
CA LEU A 123 -8.93 -11.37 3.23
C LEU A 123 -7.66 -10.62 3.67
N GLN A 124 -7.69 -9.96 4.83
CA GLN A 124 -6.54 -9.25 5.36
C GLN A 124 -5.39 -10.18 5.74
N GLY A 125 -5.70 -11.37 6.22
CA GLY A 125 -4.74 -12.43 6.57
C GLY A 125 -4.27 -13.28 5.38
N THR A 126 -4.90 -13.13 4.21
CA THR A 126 -4.57 -13.94 3.03
C THR A 126 -3.26 -13.47 2.40
N PRO A 127 -2.29 -14.37 2.12
CA PRO A 127 -1.09 -14.04 1.36
C PRO A 127 -1.43 -13.44 0.00
N SER A 128 -0.74 -12.34 -0.37
CA SER A 128 -1.02 -11.61 -1.62
C SER A 128 -0.86 -12.45 -2.89
N VAL A 129 0.02 -13.46 -2.86
CA VAL A 129 0.19 -14.44 -3.95
C VAL A 129 -1.11 -15.19 -4.23
N ILE A 130 -1.83 -15.61 -3.18
CA ILE A 130 -3.11 -16.33 -3.33
C ILE A 130 -4.14 -15.44 -4.00
N ILE A 131 -4.22 -14.17 -3.61
CA ILE A 131 -5.10 -13.20 -4.27
C ILE A 131 -4.76 -13.08 -5.76
N GLY A 132 -3.48 -13.01 -6.09
CA GLY A 132 -3.00 -13.00 -7.48
C GLY A 132 -3.45 -14.21 -8.28
N ILE A 133 -3.32 -15.43 -7.72
CA ILE A 133 -3.72 -16.68 -8.37
C ILE A 133 -5.26 -16.74 -8.55
N VAL A 134 -6.03 -16.33 -7.55
CA VAL A 134 -7.48 -16.29 -7.65
C VAL A 134 -7.94 -15.32 -8.75
N VAL A 135 -7.36 -14.14 -8.81
CA VAL A 135 -7.68 -13.16 -9.87
C VAL A 135 -7.19 -13.64 -11.24
N TYR A 136 -6.07 -14.35 -11.30
CA TYR A 136 -5.62 -15.01 -12.53
C TYR A 136 -6.72 -15.93 -13.08
N ILE A 137 -7.25 -16.82 -12.24
CA ILE A 137 -8.29 -17.76 -12.63
C ILE A 137 -9.60 -17.04 -13.02
N TRP A 138 -9.98 -15.99 -12.28
CA TRP A 138 -11.27 -15.33 -12.46
C TRP A 138 -11.28 -14.26 -13.55
N VAL A 139 -10.13 -13.65 -13.85
CA VAL A 139 -10.05 -12.51 -14.78
C VAL A 139 -9.12 -12.81 -15.95
N VAL A 140 -7.86 -13.23 -15.69
CA VAL A 140 -6.88 -13.42 -16.76
C VAL A 140 -7.27 -14.58 -17.69
N VAL A 141 -7.68 -15.71 -17.12
CA VAL A 141 -8.06 -16.90 -17.90
C VAL A 141 -9.28 -16.62 -18.79
N PRO A 142 -10.40 -16.05 -18.28
CA PRO A 142 -11.55 -15.72 -19.14
C PRO A 142 -11.22 -14.63 -20.18
N MET A 143 -10.41 -13.65 -19.84
CA MET A 143 -9.94 -12.60 -20.78
C MET A 143 -8.91 -13.10 -21.77
N LYS A 144 -8.39 -14.33 -21.60
CA LYS A 144 -7.33 -14.92 -22.42
C LYS A 144 -6.07 -14.07 -22.51
N GLY A 145 -5.76 -13.32 -21.46
CA GLY A 145 -4.59 -12.46 -21.42
C GLY A 145 -4.42 -11.66 -20.14
N TYR A 146 -3.17 -11.34 -19.84
CA TYR A 146 -2.79 -10.43 -18.79
C TYR A 146 -3.21 -9.00 -19.14
N SER A 147 -3.60 -8.20 -18.14
CA SER A 147 -4.10 -6.86 -18.40
C SER A 147 -4.02 -5.94 -17.17
N ALA A 148 -4.06 -4.62 -17.43
CA ALA A 148 -4.19 -3.63 -16.36
C ALA A 148 -5.49 -3.83 -15.56
N ILE A 149 -6.58 -4.29 -16.21
CA ILE A 149 -7.85 -4.62 -15.52
C ILE A 149 -7.61 -5.73 -14.49
N ALA A 150 -6.97 -6.82 -14.87
CA ALA A 150 -6.71 -7.92 -13.95
C ALA A 150 -5.83 -7.48 -12.78
N GLY A 151 -4.77 -6.69 -13.05
CA GLY A 151 -3.96 -6.07 -12.01
C GLY A 151 -4.78 -5.18 -11.07
N SER A 152 -5.66 -4.36 -11.63
CA SER A 152 -6.53 -3.47 -10.83
C SER A 152 -7.50 -4.24 -9.95
N VAL A 153 -8.06 -5.37 -10.42
CA VAL A 153 -8.94 -6.23 -9.61
C VAL A 153 -8.17 -6.84 -8.44
N ALA A 154 -6.93 -7.27 -8.66
CA ALA A 154 -6.10 -7.79 -7.57
C ALA A 154 -5.82 -6.71 -6.51
N LEU A 155 -5.41 -5.51 -6.95
CA LEU A 155 -5.18 -4.37 -6.05
C LEU A 155 -6.47 -3.94 -5.32
N PHE A 156 -7.62 -3.93 -6.00
CA PHE A 156 -8.93 -3.66 -5.42
C PHE A 156 -9.24 -4.59 -4.26
N ILE A 157 -9.11 -5.91 -4.46
CA ILE A 157 -9.38 -6.92 -3.42
C ILE A 157 -8.47 -6.70 -2.20
N MET A 158 -7.21 -6.30 -2.41
CA MET A 158 -6.27 -6.05 -1.33
C MET A 158 -6.52 -4.74 -0.59
N MET A 159 -7.06 -3.72 -1.26
CA MET A 159 -7.39 -2.44 -0.64
C MET A 159 -8.64 -2.52 0.24
N LEU A 160 -9.62 -3.34 -0.16
CA LEU A 160 -10.93 -3.41 0.49
C LEU A 160 -10.86 -3.63 2.01
N PRO A 161 -10.16 -4.66 2.53
CA PRO A 161 -10.18 -4.94 3.97
C PRO A 161 -9.62 -3.79 4.80
N LEU A 162 -8.58 -3.12 4.32
CA LEU A 162 -7.97 -1.99 5.01
C LEU A 162 -8.91 -0.79 5.09
N ILE A 163 -9.59 -0.46 3.98
CA ILE A 163 -10.53 0.67 3.94
C ILE A 163 -11.76 0.35 4.79
N ILE A 164 -12.29 -0.87 4.72
CA ILE A 164 -13.43 -1.33 5.53
C ILE A 164 -13.09 -1.18 7.02
N ARG A 165 -11.97 -1.75 7.48
CA ARG A 165 -11.59 -1.72 8.89
C ARG A 165 -11.29 -0.32 9.39
N SER A 166 -10.52 0.46 8.64
CA SER A 166 -10.23 1.84 9.02
C SER A 166 -11.50 2.69 9.13
N THR A 167 -12.46 2.51 8.22
CA THR A 167 -13.75 3.21 8.27
C THR A 167 -14.59 2.77 9.46
N GLU A 168 -14.71 1.46 9.67
CA GLU A 168 -15.45 0.88 10.80
C GLU A 168 -14.90 1.37 12.14
N GLU A 169 -13.60 1.27 12.35
CA GLU A 169 -12.92 1.68 13.58
C GLU A 169 -13.07 3.18 13.84
N THR A 170 -12.87 4.01 12.80
CA THR A 170 -12.99 5.46 12.92
C THR A 170 -14.42 5.87 13.31
N LEU A 171 -15.43 5.26 12.70
CA LEU A 171 -16.84 5.54 13.04
C LEU A 171 -17.21 5.08 14.45
N LYS A 172 -16.63 3.98 14.94
CA LYS A 172 -16.87 3.47 16.30
C LYS A 172 -16.28 4.36 17.40
N ILE A 173 -15.26 5.16 17.08
CA ILE A 173 -14.63 6.11 18.03
C ILE A 173 -15.51 7.35 18.24
N LEU A 174 -16.41 7.67 17.30
CA LEU A 174 -17.27 8.85 17.43
C LEU A 174 -18.21 8.71 18.64
N PRO A 175 -18.44 9.80 19.41
CA PRO A 175 -19.37 9.80 20.52
C PRO A 175 -20.80 9.44 20.09
N ALA A 176 -21.47 8.55 20.81
CA ALA A 176 -22.87 8.16 20.54
C ALA A 176 -23.83 9.37 20.54
N SER A 177 -23.54 10.37 21.36
CA SER A 177 -24.30 11.63 21.43
C SER A 177 -24.40 12.37 20.11
N LEU A 178 -23.38 12.26 19.23
CA LEU A 178 -23.42 12.88 17.90
C LEU A 178 -24.50 12.25 17.02
N LYS A 179 -24.63 10.94 17.06
CA LYS A 179 -25.67 10.18 16.35
C LYS A 179 -27.06 10.48 16.94
N GLU A 180 -27.18 10.44 18.26
CA GLU A 180 -28.45 10.71 18.97
C GLU A 180 -28.96 12.13 18.70
N ALA A 181 -28.08 13.14 18.74
CA ALA A 181 -28.44 14.50 18.39
C ALA A 181 -28.99 14.63 16.96
N GLY A 182 -28.32 13.98 15.98
CA GLY A 182 -28.79 13.96 14.59
C GLY A 182 -30.16 13.31 14.41
N LEU A 183 -30.46 12.25 15.15
CA LEU A 183 -31.77 11.57 15.15
C LEU A 183 -32.83 12.43 15.85
N ALA A 184 -32.49 13.10 16.95
CA ALA A 184 -33.40 13.99 17.69
C ALA A 184 -33.86 15.19 16.85
N LEU A 185 -33.03 15.66 15.92
CA LEU A 185 -33.39 16.70 14.94
C LEU A 185 -34.23 16.17 13.76
N GLY A 186 -34.75 14.93 13.85
CA GLY A 186 -35.61 14.34 12.83
C GLY A 186 -34.85 13.76 11.62
N GLY A 187 -33.54 13.62 11.69
CA GLY A 187 -32.74 12.93 10.69
C GLY A 187 -33.01 11.42 10.67
N ASN A 188 -33.14 10.82 9.49
CA ASN A 188 -33.12 9.36 9.39
C ASN A 188 -31.68 8.83 9.51
N ARG A 189 -31.52 7.54 9.81
CA ARG A 189 -30.19 6.91 10.02
C ARG A 189 -29.22 7.16 8.87
N ALA A 190 -29.67 7.01 7.61
CA ALA A 190 -28.83 7.22 6.45
C ALA A 190 -28.36 8.70 6.33
N ARG A 191 -29.26 9.66 6.59
CA ARG A 191 -28.93 11.08 6.57
C ARG A 191 -27.95 11.46 7.67
N VAL A 192 -28.13 10.92 8.88
CA VAL A 192 -27.21 11.12 10.01
C VAL A 192 -25.83 10.53 9.68
N MET A 193 -25.76 9.32 9.11
CA MET A 193 -24.53 8.69 8.66
C MET A 193 -23.82 9.55 7.61
N LEU A 194 -24.50 9.92 6.53
CA LEU A 194 -23.88 10.63 5.39
C LEU A 194 -23.53 12.08 5.69
N LYS A 195 -24.36 12.79 6.49
CA LYS A 195 -24.21 14.25 6.70
C LYS A 195 -23.55 14.62 8.03
N ILE A 196 -23.47 13.70 8.99
CA ILE A 196 -22.93 13.98 10.32
C ILE A 196 -21.75 13.06 10.62
N GLN A 197 -21.97 11.74 10.63
CA GLN A 197 -20.95 10.78 11.10
C GLN A 197 -19.78 10.66 10.11
N LEU A 198 -20.02 10.46 8.80
CA LEU A 198 -18.96 10.37 7.81
C LEU A 198 -18.12 11.65 7.69
N PRO A 199 -18.70 12.85 7.65
CA PRO A 199 -17.91 14.09 7.69
C PRO A 199 -17.11 14.26 8.98
N ALA A 200 -17.68 13.89 10.13
CA ALA A 200 -16.97 13.93 11.42
C ALA A 200 -15.81 12.90 11.48
N ALA A 201 -15.95 11.76 10.82
CA ALA A 201 -14.95 10.70 10.71
C ALA A 201 -13.95 10.90 9.57
N PHE A 202 -14.12 11.95 8.73
CA PHE A 202 -13.39 12.08 7.47
C PHE A 202 -11.88 11.99 7.61
N GLY A 203 -11.29 12.64 8.62
CA GLY A 203 -9.83 12.62 8.84
C GLY A 203 -9.27 11.20 9.06
N GLY A 204 -9.96 10.38 9.87
CA GLY A 204 -9.57 8.99 10.12
C GLY A 204 -9.79 8.09 8.90
N ILE A 205 -10.94 8.22 8.23
CA ILE A 205 -11.25 7.47 7.00
C ILE A 205 -10.24 7.79 5.90
N PHE A 206 -9.96 9.08 5.68
CA PHE A 206 -8.98 9.54 4.68
C PHE A 206 -7.58 8.97 4.96
N THR A 207 -7.15 8.98 6.22
CA THR A 207 -5.88 8.37 6.62
C THR A 207 -5.85 6.86 6.32
N GLY A 208 -6.93 6.14 6.63
CA GLY A 208 -7.05 4.73 6.33
C GLY A 208 -7.01 4.43 4.83
N VAL A 209 -7.67 5.23 4.01
CA VAL A 209 -7.62 5.13 2.54
C VAL A 209 -6.19 5.33 2.03
N LEU A 210 -5.49 6.36 2.52
CA LEU A 210 -4.10 6.62 2.10
C LEU A 210 -3.13 5.52 2.55
N LEU A 211 -3.34 4.93 3.74
CA LEU A 211 -2.58 3.76 4.19
C LEU A 211 -2.83 2.54 3.30
N ALA A 212 -4.10 2.31 2.89
CA ALA A 212 -4.44 1.24 1.97
C ALA A 212 -3.75 1.43 0.60
N ILE A 213 -3.77 2.64 0.06
CA ILE A 213 -3.08 3.02 -1.18
C ILE A 213 -1.57 2.80 -1.04
N SER A 214 -0.96 3.31 0.03
CA SER A 214 0.48 3.20 0.27
C SER A 214 0.97 1.76 0.37
N ARG A 215 0.15 0.89 0.98
CA ARG A 215 0.47 -0.54 1.06
C ARG A 215 0.44 -1.20 -0.31
N VAL A 216 -0.61 -0.95 -1.08
CA VAL A 216 -0.86 -1.65 -2.34
C VAL A 216 0.08 -1.19 -3.46
N ILE A 217 0.60 0.04 -3.41
CA ILE A 217 1.61 0.56 -4.35
C ILE A 217 2.88 -0.32 -4.38
N GLY A 218 3.26 -0.91 -3.26
CA GLY A 218 4.45 -1.77 -3.14
C GLY A 218 4.23 -3.24 -3.49
N GLU A 219 3.03 -3.64 -3.87
CA GLU A 219 2.71 -5.04 -4.11
C GLU A 219 3.24 -5.53 -5.46
N THR A 220 4.04 -6.59 -5.41
CA THR A 220 4.64 -7.23 -6.60
C THR A 220 3.94 -8.54 -6.94
N ALA A 221 3.76 -9.41 -5.94
CA ALA A 221 3.35 -10.79 -6.14
C ALA A 221 2.00 -10.94 -6.87
N PRO A 222 0.92 -10.24 -6.52
CA PRO A 222 -0.35 -10.38 -7.25
C PRO A 222 -0.25 -9.85 -8.68
N LEU A 223 0.57 -8.83 -8.94
CA LEU A 223 0.74 -8.25 -10.27
C LEU A 223 1.52 -9.14 -11.23
N MET A 224 2.43 -9.98 -10.73
CA MET A 224 3.12 -10.99 -11.53
C MET A 224 2.14 -11.98 -12.19
N PHE A 225 1.05 -12.31 -11.50
CA PHE A 225 0.01 -13.23 -12.00
C PHE A 225 -1.09 -12.55 -12.80
N THR A 226 -1.17 -11.21 -12.80
CA THR A 226 -2.32 -10.50 -13.36
C THR A 226 -1.96 -9.47 -14.42
N ALA A 227 -0.89 -8.71 -14.24
CA ALA A 227 -0.44 -7.65 -15.16
C ALA A 227 0.74 -8.08 -16.05
N LEU A 228 1.59 -9.01 -15.59
CA LEU A 228 2.74 -9.63 -16.23
C LEU A 228 3.93 -8.71 -16.54
N GLY A 229 3.72 -7.44 -16.79
CA GLY A 229 4.76 -6.48 -17.17
C GLY A 229 4.83 -6.20 -18.67
N CYS A 230 5.44 -5.05 -19.02
CA CYS A 230 5.69 -4.61 -20.37
C CYS A 230 6.76 -3.52 -20.40
N SER A 231 7.79 -3.65 -21.24
CA SER A 231 8.87 -2.66 -21.35
C SER A 231 8.48 -1.37 -22.05
N PHE A 232 7.27 -1.26 -22.60
CA PHE A 232 6.78 -0.07 -23.31
C PHE A 232 5.76 0.69 -22.46
N ILE A 233 5.71 2.03 -22.64
CA ILE A 233 4.65 2.85 -22.07
C ILE A 233 3.34 2.51 -22.79
N ARG A 234 2.34 2.06 -22.04
CA ARG A 234 1.01 1.72 -22.54
C ARG A 234 -0.07 2.36 -21.70
N PHE A 235 -1.16 2.77 -22.35
CA PHE A 235 -2.36 3.28 -21.72
C PHE A 235 -3.57 2.34 -21.90
N SER A 236 -3.37 1.22 -22.61
CA SER A 236 -4.44 0.22 -22.84
C SER A 236 -4.70 -0.55 -21.55
N ILE A 237 -5.98 -0.62 -21.16
CA ILE A 237 -6.41 -1.31 -19.94
C ILE A 237 -6.54 -2.83 -20.10
N ASP A 238 -6.67 -3.29 -21.34
CA ASP A 238 -6.86 -4.70 -21.76
C ASP A 238 -5.56 -5.43 -22.11
N LYS A 239 -4.41 -4.78 -21.99
CA LYS A 239 -3.10 -5.31 -22.33
C LYS A 239 -2.18 -5.42 -21.12
N PRO A 240 -1.13 -6.27 -21.19
CA PRO A 240 -0.09 -6.32 -20.16
C PRO A 240 0.52 -4.95 -19.90
N ILE A 241 0.78 -4.64 -18.64
CA ILE A 241 1.34 -3.37 -18.20
C ILE A 241 2.27 -3.59 -17.01
N SER A 242 3.34 -2.82 -16.91
CA SER A 242 4.25 -2.89 -15.75
C SER A 242 3.78 -2.00 -14.62
N ALA A 243 4.23 -2.36 -13.39
CA ALA A 243 4.20 -1.50 -12.23
C ALA A 243 5.63 -1.30 -11.71
N VAL A 244 5.89 -0.23 -10.95
CA VAL A 244 7.23 0.01 -10.41
C VAL A 244 7.76 -1.17 -9.59
N PRO A 245 7.00 -1.78 -8.64
CA PRO A 245 7.49 -2.95 -7.92
C PRO A 245 7.71 -4.17 -8.84
N LEU A 246 6.94 -4.31 -9.92
CA LEU A 246 7.13 -5.37 -10.89
C LEU A 246 8.42 -5.15 -11.70
N LEU A 247 8.75 -3.91 -12.07
CA LEU A 247 10.02 -3.57 -12.72
C LEU A 247 11.22 -3.87 -11.82
N ILE A 248 11.14 -3.59 -10.51
CA ILE A 248 12.21 -3.93 -9.56
C ILE A 248 12.48 -5.44 -9.58
N TRP A 249 11.44 -6.25 -9.64
CA TRP A 249 11.57 -7.69 -9.74
C TRP A 249 12.14 -8.13 -11.11
N GLU A 250 11.70 -7.52 -12.21
CA GLU A 250 12.24 -7.76 -13.56
C GLU A 250 13.74 -7.41 -13.62
N PHE A 251 14.13 -6.25 -13.09
CA PHE A 251 15.52 -5.80 -13.04
C PHE A 251 16.42 -6.72 -12.20
N PHE A 252 15.88 -7.27 -11.11
CA PHE A 252 16.61 -8.23 -10.28
C PHE A 252 16.95 -9.52 -11.05
N ASN A 253 16.08 -9.95 -11.96
CA ASN A 253 16.24 -11.19 -12.75
C ASN A 253 17.08 -10.99 -14.03
N ASP A 254 17.34 -9.75 -14.46
CA ASP A 254 18.19 -9.47 -15.63
C ASP A 254 19.51 -8.83 -15.18
N PRO A 255 20.66 -9.54 -15.32
CA PRO A 255 21.97 -9.04 -14.90
C PRO A 255 22.35 -7.68 -15.51
N ASN A 256 21.84 -7.37 -16.70
CA ASN A 256 22.14 -6.12 -17.42
C ASN A 256 21.31 -4.91 -16.89
N LEU A 257 20.27 -5.15 -16.09
CA LEU A 257 19.37 -4.12 -15.58
C LEU A 257 19.48 -3.92 -14.06
N GLN A 258 20.35 -4.67 -13.37
CA GLN A 258 20.45 -4.66 -11.92
C GLN A 258 20.75 -3.27 -11.34
N GLU A 259 21.48 -2.43 -12.04
CA GLU A 259 21.76 -1.06 -11.55
C GLU A 259 20.47 -0.24 -11.40
N LEU A 260 19.49 -0.41 -12.29
CA LEU A 260 18.21 0.31 -12.25
C LEU A 260 17.35 -0.05 -11.03
N ILE A 261 17.64 -1.16 -10.34
CA ILE A 261 16.95 -1.56 -9.10
C ILE A 261 17.02 -0.46 -8.05
N TRP A 262 18.19 0.13 -7.88
CA TRP A 262 18.45 1.11 -6.82
C TRP A 262 17.64 2.39 -7.04
N GLY A 263 17.64 2.91 -8.26
CA GLY A 263 16.82 4.07 -8.63
C GLY A 263 15.33 3.81 -8.51
N ALA A 264 14.84 2.65 -9.00
CA ALA A 264 13.44 2.27 -8.91
C ALA A 264 12.99 2.08 -7.45
N SER A 265 13.83 1.45 -6.62
CA SER A 265 13.57 1.26 -5.19
C SER A 265 13.56 2.59 -4.44
N LEU A 266 14.50 3.49 -4.73
CA LEU A 266 14.54 4.83 -4.14
C LEU A 266 13.30 5.64 -4.52
N PHE A 267 12.91 5.61 -5.80
CA PHE A 267 11.67 6.27 -6.24
C PHE A 267 10.46 5.75 -5.49
N LEU A 268 10.29 4.43 -5.40
CA LEU A 268 9.16 3.82 -4.70
C LEU A 268 9.14 4.19 -3.22
N LEU A 269 10.30 4.15 -2.55
CA LEU A 269 10.46 4.54 -1.15
C LEU A 269 10.06 6.00 -0.92
N LEU A 270 10.59 6.93 -1.72
CA LEU A 270 10.28 8.36 -1.62
C LEU A 270 8.81 8.65 -1.95
N PHE A 271 8.25 7.95 -2.92
CA PHE A 271 6.84 8.09 -3.31
C PHE A 271 5.90 7.65 -2.18
N VAL A 272 6.14 6.48 -1.60
CA VAL A 272 5.35 5.97 -0.45
C VAL A 272 5.55 6.85 0.78
N LEU A 273 6.77 7.31 1.04
CA LEU A 273 7.06 8.21 2.16
C LEU A 273 6.32 9.53 2.02
N THR A 274 6.36 10.15 0.84
CA THR A 274 5.65 11.42 0.59
C THR A 274 4.14 11.25 0.71
N LEU A 275 3.56 10.16 0.22
CA LEU A 275 2.15 9.83 0.42
C LEU A 275 1.79 9.71 1.90
N ASN A 276 2.59 8.98 2.68
CA ASN A 276 2.34 8.80 4.11
C ASN A 276 2.51 10.10 4.91
N LEU A 277 3.49 10.93 4.58
CA LEU A 277 3.69 12.22 5.23
C LEU A 277 2.55 13.20 4.90
N THR A 278 2.15 13.26 3.63
CA THR A 278 0.99 14.09 3.20
C THR A 278 -0.30 13.62 3.86
N ALA A 279 -0.51 12.29 3.98
CA ALA A 279 -1.64 11.72 4.69
C ALA A 279 -1.71 12.20 6.15
N LYS A 280 -0.59 12.07 6.87
CA LYS A 280 -0.50 12.50 8.28
C LYS A 280 -0.69 14.01 8.44
N TYR A 281 -0.11 14.80 7.54
CA TYR A 281 -0.25 16.26 7.59
C TYR A 281 -1.71 16.70 7.37
N LEU A 282 -2.36 16.15 6.35
CA LEU A 282 -3.77 16.46 6.05
C LEU A 282 -4.70 16.00 7.19
N ALA A 283 -4.50 14.78 7.70
CA ALA A 283 -5.29 14.28 8.83
C ALA A 283 -5.17 15.17 10.08
N LYS A 284 -3.96 15.67 10.38
CA LYS A 284 -3.75 16.59 11.50
C LYS A 284 -4.47 17.93 11.31
N LYS A 285 -4.48 18.47 10.09
CA LYS A 285 -5.14 19.75 9.78
C LYS A 285 -6.67 19.66 9.87
N TRP A 286 -7.26 18.48 9.63
CA TRP A 286 -8.72 18.28 9.63
C TRP A 286 -9.26 17.89 11.00
N ASN A 287 -8.40 17.49 11.93
CA ASN A 287 -8.75 17.19 13.31
C ASN A 287 -8.60 18.41 14.26
N GLN A 288 -8.17 19.56 13.73
CA GLN A 288 -8.16 20.88 14.39
C GLN A 288 -9.38 21.70 13.96
#